data_af21d33c7d4195c98061ef30288069c5
#
_entry.id   af21d33c7d4195c98061ef30288069c5
#
_cell.length_a   1.000
_cell.length_b   1.000
_cell.length_c   1.000
_cell.angle_alpha   90.00
_cell.angle_beta   90.00
_cell.angle_gamma   90.00
#
_symmetry.space_group_name_H-M   'P 1'
#
loop_
_entity.id
_entity.type
_entity.pdbx_description
1 polymer ?
#
loop_
_entity_poly.entity_id
_entity_poly.type
_entity_poly.pdbx_seq_one_letter_code
_entity_poly.pdbx_strand_id
1 'polypeptide(L)'
;MATSALGLQFAKRAMTLSAPKTLATTSQRFMSTEVVRNIDQIKDITVTPNNKAEFVLSTVDRVVNWAREGSIWPMTFGLACCAVEMMHCSTPRYDQDRIGIVFRATPRQSDIMIVAGTLTNKMAPALRKVYDQMPEPRWVISMGSCANGGGYYHYSYSVVRGCDRIVPVDIYVPGCPPTSEALLYGIFQLQKKMRRTKITQLWYRK
;
A
#
# COMPACT_ATOMS: atom_id res chain seq x y z
N MET A 1 -70.76 -23.27 -46.40
CA MET A 1 -69.49 -22.85 -47.01
C MET A 1 -68.54 -22.44 -45.87
N ALA A 2 -67.71 -23.33 -45.47
CA ALA A 2 -66.83 -23.13 -44.35
C ALA A 2 -65.45 -22.87 -44.89
N THR A 3 -64.86 -21.74 -44.54
CA THR A 3 -63.45 -21.42 -44.78
C THR A 3 -62.68 -21.49 -43.46
N SER A 4 -61.88 -22.53 -43.36
CA SER A 4 -60.97 -22.78 -42.22
C SER A 4 -59.83 -21.79 -42.27
N ALA A 5 -59.68 -20.99 -41.19
CA ALA A 5 -58.50 -20.19 -40.92
C ALA A 5 -57.51 -21.04 -40.17
N LEU A 6 -56.47 -21.48 -40.87
CA LEU A 6 -55.24 -22.05 -40.16
C LEU A 6 -54.49 -20.91 -39.54
N GLY A 7 -54.62 -20.80 -38.21
CA GLY A 7 -53.77 -19.92 -37.41
C GLY A 7 -52.33 -20.44 -37.30
N LEU A 8 -51.40 -19.81 -37.98
CA LEU A 8 -50.00 -20.02 -37.76
C LEU A 8 -49.63 -19.48 -36.38
N GLN A 9 -49.52 -20.35 -35.40
CA GLN A 9 -48.84 -20.05 -34.14
C GLN A 9 -47.33 -20.08 -34.36
N PHE A 10 -46.75 -18.94 -34.71
CA PHE A 10 -45.32 -18.75 -34.58
C PHE A 10 -44.99 -18.68 -33.10
N ALA A 11 -44.55 -19.81 -32.56
CA ALA A 11 -43.91 -19.87 -31.25
C ALA A 11 -42.65 -18.99 -31.30
N LYS A 12 -42.74 -17.82 -30.71
CA LYS A 12 -41.57 -16.99 -30.39
C LYS A 12 -40.69 -17.74 -29.37
N ARG A 13 -39.86 -18.62 -29.89
CA ARG A 13 -38.78 -19.19 -29.09
C ARG A 13 -37.75 -18.08 -28.87
N ALA A 14 -37.89 -17.35 -27.76
CA ALA A 14 -36.88 -16.43 -27.32
C ALA A 14 -35.60 -17.26 -27.05
N MET A 15 -34.66 -17.21 -27.99
CA MET A 15 -33.30 -17.61 -27.78
C MET A 15 -32.71 -16.64 -26.72
N THR A 16 -32.75 -17.03 -25.48
CA THR A 16 -31.91 -16.43 -24.45
C THR A 16 -30.48 -16.80 -24.80
N LEU A 17 -29.81 -15.93 -25.54
CA LEU A 17 -28.35 -15.93 -25.64
C LEU A 17 -27.81 -15.72 -24.22
N SER A 18 -27.44 -16.83 -23.57
CA SER A 18 -26.62 -16.77 -22.37
C SER A 18 -25.32 -16.09 -22.75
N ALA A 19 -25.14 -14.85 -22.27
CA ALA A 19 -23.88 -14.16 -22.39
C ALA A 19 -22.74 -15.07 -21.88
N PRO A 20 -21.61 -15.16 -22.60
CA PRO A 20 -20.49 -15.95 -22.15
C PRO A 20 -20.11 -15.42 -20.77
N LYS A 21 -20.12 -16.30 -19.78
CA LYS A 21 -19.54 -16.02 -18.46
C LYS A 21 -18.09 -15.67 -18.71
N THR A 22 -17.79 -14.38 -18.74
CA THR A 22 -16.43 -13.89 -18.74
C THR A 22 -15.77 -14.55 -17.54
N LEU A 23 -14.80 -15.40 -17.82
CA LEU A 23 -13.84 -15.89 -16.86
C LEU A 23 -13.14 -14.64 -16.29
N ALA A 24 -13.77 -14.03 -15.31
CA ALA A 24 -13.16 -12.97 -14.55
C ALA A 24 -11.91 -13.58 -13.90
N THR A 25 -10.76 -13.08 -14.31
CA THR A 25 -9.46 -13.41 -13.81
C THR A 25 -9.47 -13.31 -12.28
N THR A 26 -9.67 -14.45 -11.64
CA THR A 26 -9.87 -14.61 -10.19
C THR A 26 -8.62 -14.23 -9.39
N SER A 27 -7.46 -14.08 -10.06
CA SER A 27 -6.20 -13.82 -9.36
C SER A 27 -5.99 -12.37 -8.91
N GLN A 28 -6.61 -11.38 -9.57
CA GLN A 28 -6.45 -9.97 -9.17
C GLN A 28 -7.44 -9.51 -8.10
N ARG A 29 -8.57 -10.20 -7.94
CA ARG A 29 -9.55 -9.88 -6.90
C ARG A 29 -9.17 -10.38 -5.51
N PHE A 30 -8.33 -11.40 -5.41
CA PHE A 30 -8.00 -12.03 -4.12
C PHE A 30 -7.07 -11.18 -3.26
N MET A 31 -6.09 -10.48 -3.83
CA MET A 31 -5.13 -9.70 -3.04
C MET A 31 -5.68 -8.35 -2.54
N SER A 32 -6.50 -7.67 -3.34
CA SER A 32 -6.98 -6.33 -2.95
C SER A 32 -8.09 -6.35 -1.90
N THR A 33 -8.95 -7.37 -1.91
CA THR A 33 -10.09 -7.44 -0.99
C THR A 33 -9.76 -8.01 0.38
N GLU A 34 -8.76 -8.87 0.50
CA GLU A 34 -8.33 -9.38 1.82
C GLU A 34 -7.49 -8.34 2.58
N VAL A 35 -6.60 -7.63 1.89
CA VAL A 35 -5.83 -6.56 2.51
C VAL A 35 -6.75 -5.42 2.97
N VAL A 36 -7.73 -5.03 2.16
CA VAL A 36 -8.72 -4.00 2.54
C VAL A 36 -9.62 -4.49 3.67
N ARG A 37 -10.09 -5.74 3.65
CA ARG A 37 -10.89 -6.32 4.75
C ARG A 37 -10.10 -6.42 6.04
N ASN A 38 -8.82 -6.76 5.99
CA ASN A 38 -7.97 -6.80 7.18
C ASN A 38 -7.72 -5.40 7.75
N ILE A 39 -7.61 -4.37 6.90
CA ILE A 39 -7.46 -2.97 7.34
C ILE A 39 -8.78 -2.47 7.97
N ASP A 40 -9.92 -2.83 7.40
CA ASP A 40 -11.23 -2.42 7.94
C ASP A 40 -11.57 -3.19 9.23
N GLN A 41 -11.21 -4.44 9.36
CA GLN A 41 -11.32 -5.19 10.60
C GLN A 41 -10.42 -4.63 11.72
N ILE A 42 -9.25 -4.06 11.37
CA ILE A 42 -8.38 -3.35 12.33
C ILE A 42 -9.00 -2.01 12.76
N LYS A 43 -9.87 -1.39 11.94
CA LYS A 43 -10.58 -0.16 12.32
C LYS A 43 -11.59 -0.34 13.44
N ASP A 44 -12.24 -1.50 13.51
CA ASP A 44 -13.36 -1.76 14.42
C ASP A 44 -12.95 -2.38 15.74
N ILE A 45 -11.67 -2.72 15.91
CA ILE A 45 -11.15 -3.12 17.21
C ILE A 45 -10.88 -1.85 18.04
N THR A 46 -11.93 -1.15 18.43
CA THR A 46 -11.89 -0.32 19.63
C THR A 46 -11.79 -1.25 20.84
N VAL A 47 -10.59 -1.76 21.02
CA VAL A 47 -10.29 -2.68 22.10
C VAL A 47 -10.27 -1.86 23.37
N THR A 48 -11.43 -1.74 23.99
CA THR A 48 -11.53 -1.18 25.34
C THR A 48 -10.75 -2.10 26.29
N PRO A 49 -9.88 -1.55 27.14
CA PRO A 49 -9.14 -2.36 28.10
C PRO A 49 -10.10 -2.95 29.12
N ASN A 50 -10.09 -4.28 29.28
CA ASN A 50 -10.96 -4.99 30.21
C ASN A 50 -10.38 -5.02 31.64
N ASN A 51 -9.06 -4.93 31.76
CA ASN A 51 -8.32 -5.04 33.00
C ASN A 51 -7.37 -3.85 33.22
N LYS A 52 -6.98 -3.59 34.49
CA LYS A 52 -5.99 -2.55 34.82
C LYS A 52 -4.64 -2.77 34.10
N ALA A 53 -4.19 -4.02 33.98
CA ALA A 53 -2.97 -4.35 33.24
C ALA A 53 -3.09 -3.98 31.76
N GLU A 54 -4.22 -4.28 31.13
CA GLU A 54 -4.47 -3.95 29.72
C GLU A 54 -4.57 -2.43 29.49
N PHE A 55 -5.09 -1.69 30.46
CA PHE A 55 -5.07 -0.23 30.41
C PHE A 55 -3.64 0.33 30.41
N VAL A 56 -2.75 -0.20 31.24
CA VAL A 56 -1.33 0.18 31.24
C VAL A 56 -0.68 -0.13 29.91
N LEU A 57 -0.90 -1.34 29.35
CA LEU A 57 -0.36 -1.73 28.06
C LEU A 57 -0.86 -0.84 26.94
N SER A 58 -2.14 -0.47 26.93
CA SER A 58 -2.71 0.44 25.94
C SER A 58 -2.12 1.85 26.02
N THR A 59 -1.76 2.30 27.22
CA THR A 59 -1.07 3.59 27.42
C THR A 59 0.38 3.54 26.94
N VAL A 60 1.09 2.44 27.18
CA VAL A 60 2.44 2.21 26.64
C VAL A 60 2.42 2.20 25.11
N ASP A 61 1.50 1.46 24.48
CA ASP A 61 1.34 1.47 23.03
C ASP A 61 1.12 2.88 22.49
N ARG A 62 0.32 3.69 23.16
CA ARG A 62 0.04 5.07 22.76
C ARG A 62 1.28 5.96 22.82
N VAL A 63 2.07 5.87 23.88
CA VAL A 63 3.32 6.61 24.04
C VAL A 63 4.37 6.19 23.02
N VAL A 64 4.53 4.88 22.80
CA VAL A 64 5.48 4.35 21.82
C VAL A 64 5.09 4.76 20.39
N ASN A 65 3.82 4.70 20.05
CA ASN A 65 3.32 5.11 18.72
C ASN A 65 3.51 6.62 18.49
N TRP A 66 3.28 7.44 19.51
CA TRP A 66 3.54 8.88 19.45
C TRP A 66 5.03 9.17 19.20
N ALA A 67 5.92 8.49 19.89
CA ALA A 67 7.36 8.66 19.70
C ALA A 67 7.80 8.24 18.26
N ARG A 68 7.29 7.11 17.77
CA ARG A 68 7.58 6.63 16.40
C ARG A 68 7.01 7.55 15.32
N GLU A 69 5.81 8.09 15.53
CA GLU A 69 5.16 9.01 14.61
C GLU A 69 5.95 10.32 14.45
N GLY A 70 6.53 10.83 15.54
CA GLY A 70 7.30 12.07 15.53
C GLY A 70 8.75 11.90 15.06
N SER A 71 9.24 10.68 14.88
CA SER A 71 10.63 10.40 14.46
C SER A 71 10.62 9.32 13.37
N ILE A 72 10.43 9.75 12.13
CA ILE A 72 10.37 8.90 10.95
C ILE A 72 11.64 9.11 10.13
N TRP A 73 12.46 8.08 10.01
CA TRP A 73 13.72 8.17 9.28
C TRP A 73 13.67 7.32 8.00
N PRO A 74 13.38 7.95 6.84
CA PRO A 74 13.37 7.25 5.57
C PRO A 74 14.79 6.91 5.13
N MET A 75 14.91 5.76 4.47
CA MET A 75 16.14 5.39 3.81
C MET A 75 16.29 6.17 2.50
N THR A 76 17.51 6.66 2.23
CA THR A 76 17.86 7.28 0.96
C THR A 76 17.95 6.21 -0.15
N PHE A 77 16.84 5.94 -0.83
CA PHE A 77 16.74 4.90 -1.86
C PHE A 77 15.98 5.43 -3.07
N GLY A 78 16.70 6.10 -3.96
CA GLY A 78 16.14 6.67 -5.19
C GLY A 78 16.57 5.88 -6.41
N LEU A 79 15.63 5.46 -7.26
CA LEU A 79 15.88 4.64 -8.45
C LEU A 79 15.74 5.43 -9.75
N ALA A 80 14.86 6.44 -9.80
CA ALA A 80 14.57 7.21 -11.01
C ALA A 80 14.01 8.60 -10.67
N CYS A 81 13.21 9.19 -11.58
CA CYS A 81 12.68 10.56 -11.48
C CYS A 81 11.89 10.83 -10.19
N CYS A 82 11.19 9.85 -9.63
CA CYS A 82 10.50 10.03 -8.35
C CYS A 82 11.45 10.40 -7.19
N ALA A 83 12.72 9.99 -7.28
CA ALA A 83 13.73 10.39 -6.30
C ALA A 83 13.98 11.90 -6.28
N VAL A 84 13.86 12.58 -7.42
CA VAL A 84 14.02 14.04 -7.52
C VAL A 84 12.89 14.75 -6.75
N GLU A 85 11.65 14.30 -6.90
CA GLU A 85 10.53 14.81 -6.11
C GLU A 85 10.65 14.49 -4.62
N MET A 86 11.18 13.31 -4.29
CA MET A 86 11.51 12.96 -2.90
C MET A 86 12.56 13.90 -2.31
N MET A 87 13.60 14.27 -3.07
CA MET A 87 14.59 15.28 -2.67
C MET A 87 13.94 16.66 -2.53
N HIS A 88 13.01 17.01 -3.42
CA HIS A 88 12.29 18.28 -3.37
C HIS A 88 11.48 18.46 -2.07
N CYS A 89 10.96 17.37 -1.48
CA CYS A 89 10.34 17.41 -0.17
C CYS A 89 11.28 17.88 0.95
N SER A 90 12.59 17.66 0.80
CA SER A 90 13.61 18.07 1.78
C SER A 90 14.03 19.53 1.63
N THR A 91 13.62 20.19 0.53
CA THR A 91 13.99 21.59 0.26
C THR A 91 13.18 22.55 1.14
N PRO A 92 13.63 23.81 1.29
CA PRO A 92 13.01 24.77 2.19
C PRO A 92 11.51 25.04 1.97
N ARG A 93 11.00 24.83 0.76
CA ARG A 93 9.57 25.01 0.46
C ARG A 93 8.67 24.08 1.27
N TYR A 94 9.04 22.81 1.38
CA TYR A 94 8.23 21.79 2.06
C TYR A 94 8.75 21.44 3.44
N ASP A 95 10.07 21.51 3.64
CA ASP A 95 10.76 21.36 4.91
C ASP A 95 10.23 20.18 5.74
N GLN A 96 10.46 18.97 5.22
CA GLN A 96 9.99 17.74 5.88
C GLN A 96 10.65 17.52 7.25
N ASP A 97 11.80 18.14 7.54
CA ASP A 97 12.51 17.99 8.81
C ASP A 97 11.67 18.48 9.99
N ARG A 98 10.82 19.50 9.80
CA ARG A 98 9.88 20.00 10.82
C ARG A 98 8.87 18.94 11.28
N ILE A 99 8.64 17.91 10.46
CA ILE A 99 7.69 16.82 10.75
C ILE A 99 8.42 15.64 11.42
N GLY A 100 9.74 15.74 11.61
CA GLY A 100 10.58 14.68 12.17
C GLY A 100 11.03 13.65 11.14
N ILE A 101 11.04 14.03 9.85
CA ILE A 101 11.45 13.17 8.75
C ILE A 101 12.87 13.51 8.34
N VAL A 102 13.83 12.66 8.68
CA VAL A 102 15.24 12.85 8.37
C VAL A 102 15.75 11.65 7.59
N PHE A 103 16.27 11.90 6.38
CA PHE A 103 16.86 10.84 5.56
C PHE A 103 18.11 10.23 6.19
N ARG A 104 18.19 8.91 6.16
CA ARG A 104 19.35 8.14 6.56
C ARG A 104 19.91 7.34 5.40
N ALA A 105 21.23 7.27 5.31
CA ALA A 105 21.91 6.56 4.21
C ALA A 105 21.96 5.04 4.43
N THR A 106 21.91 4.58 5.70
CA THR A 106 22.02 3.16 6.02
C THR A 106 20.66 2.55 6.37
N PRO A 107 20.33 1.35 5.86
CA PRO A 107 19.08 0.68 6.20
C PRO A 107 18.97 0.32 7.69
N ARG A 108 20.08 0.10 8.37
CA ARG A 108 20.10 -0.25 9.79
C ARG A 108 19.67 0.90 10.73
N GLN A 109 19.68 2.13 10.23
CA GLN A 109 19.24 3.33 10.95
C GLN A 109 17.95 3.92 10.41
N SER A 110 17.29 3.23 9.48
CA SER A 110 16.08 3.71 8.80
C SER A 110 14.86 2.91 9.24
N ASP A 111 13.75 3.60 9.42
CA ASP A 111 12.46 3.01 9.81
C ASP A 111 11.54 2.79 8.61
N ILE A 112 11.70 3.62 7.56
CA ILE A 112 10.87 3.59 6.36
C ILE A 112 11.75 3.41 5.13
N MET A 113 11.25 2.61 4.19
CA MET A 113 11.77 2.54 2.83
C MET A 113 10.80 3.22 1.88
N ILE A 114 11.27 4.24 1.16
CA ILE A 114 10.51 4.86 0.06
C ILE A 114 11.08 4.33 -1.24
N VAL A 115 10.31 3.50 -1.94
CA VAL A 115 10.69 2.99 -3.26
C VAL A 115 10.31 4.05 -4.28
N ALA A 116 11.28 4.89 -4.64
CA ALA A 116 11.07 6.06 -5.50
C ALA A 116 11.64 5.81 -6.90
N GLY A 117 10.85 5.26 -7.79
CA GLY A 117 11.23 5.06 -9.18
C GLY A 117 10.98 3.66 -9.72
N THR A 118 11.54 3.37 -10.89
CA THR A 118 11.36 2.12 -11.61
C THR A 118 12.23 1.02 -11.02
N LEU A 119 11.61 -0.06 -10.56
CA LEU A 119 12.31 -1.23 -10.08
C LEU A 119 12.59 -2.18 -11.25
N THR A 120 13.86 -2.45 -11.52
CA THR A 120 14.28 -3.43 -12.53
C THR A 120 14.48 -4.81 -11.93
N ASN A 121 14.37 -5.86 -12.76
CA ASN A 121 14.64 -7.23 -12.34
C ASN A 121 16.04 -7.41 -11.74
N LYS A 122 17.03 -6.68 -12.27
CA LYS A 122 18.41 -6.70 -11.78
C LYS A 122 18.55 -6.04 -10.40
N MET A 123 17.73 -5.01 -10.12
CA MET A 123 17.74 -4.29 -8.84
C MET A 123 16.86 -4.94 -7.77
N ALA A 124 15.89 -5.77 -8.14
CA ALA A 124 14.97 -6.39 -7.22
C ALA A 124 15.65 -7.18 -6.08
N PRO A 125 16.69 -8.01 -6.30
CA PRO A 125 17.40 -8.68 -5.23
C PRO A 125 18.10 -7.72 -4.26
N ALA A 126 18.61 -6.59 -4.77
CA ALA A 126 19.25 -5.56 -3.96
C ALA A 126 18.22 -4.86 -3.07
N LEU A 127 17.04 -4.51 -3.61
CA LEU A 127 15.93 -3.96 -2.84
C LEU A 127 15.53 -4.90 -1.69
N ARG A 128 15.40 -6.19 -1.97
CA ARG A 128 15.06 -7.17 -0.94
C ARG A 128 16.11 -7.25 0.16
N LYS A 129 17.41 -7.30 -0.19
CA LYS A 129 18.51 -7.30 0.79
C LYS A 129 18.47 -6.07 1.68
N VAL A 130 18.24 -4.91 1.09
CA VAL A 130 18.16 -3.64 1.85
C VAL A 130 16.97 -3.67 2.81
N TYR A 131 15.81 -4.13 2.36
CA TYR A 131 14.63 -4.27 3.20
C TYR A 131 14.86 -5.22 4.38
N ASP A 132 15.52 -6.36 4.15
CA ASP A 132 15.81 -7.35 5.20
C ASP A 132 16.82 -6.82 6.23
N GLN A 133 17.66 -5.84 5.87
CA GLN A 133 18.60 -5.18 6.78
C GLN A 133 17.98 -4.09 7.65
N MET A 134 16.77 -3.66 7.35
CA MET A 134 16.06 -2.68 8.17
C MET A 134 15.58 -3.31 9.47
N PRO A 135 15.73 -2.63 10.62
CA PRO A 135 15.21 -3.11 11.89
C PRO A 135 13.68 -3.11 11.90
N GLU A 136 13.08 -3.97 12.69
CA GLU A 136 11.65 -3.91 12.97
C GLU A 136 11.35 -2.96 14.14
N PRO A 137 10.28 -2.19 14.10
CA PRO A 137 9.25 -2.12 13.06
C PRO A 137 9.69 -1.31 11.84
N ARG A 138 9.32 -1.76 10.65
CA ARG A 138 9.68 -1.15 9.36
C ARG A 138 8.44 -1.00 8.47
N TRP A 139 8.44 0.04 7.65
CA TRP A 139 7.34 0.36 6.73
C TRP A 139 7.86 0.64 5.33
N VAL A 140 7.02 0.42 4.34
CA VAL A 140 7.36 0.65 2.93
C VAL A 140 6.31 1.55 2.27
N ILE A 141 6.80 2.62 1.63
CA ILE A 141 6.00 3.51 0.79
C ILE A 141 6.41 3.25 -0.67
N SER A 142 5.44 2.89 -1.49
CA SER A 142 5.62 2.80 -2.94
C SER A 142 5.28 4.15 -3.57
N MET A 143 6.28 4.84 -4.11
CA MET A 143 6.14 6.17 -4.69
C MET A 143 6.15 6.13 -6.21
N GLY A 144 5.05 6.54 -6.79
CA GLY A 144 4.87 6.71 -8.23
C GLY A 144 4.41 5.46 -8.96
N SER A 145 3.91 5.65 -10.17
CA SER A 145 3.30 4.60 -10.98
C SER A 145 4.25 3.44 -11.30
N CYS A 146 5.54 3.73 -11.48
CA CYS A 146 6.55 2.71 -11.76
C CYS A 146 6.71 1.73 -10.60
N ALA A 147 6.81 2.22 -9.36
CA ALA A 147 6.90 1.40 -8.16
C ALA A 147 5.56 0.70 -7.85
N ASN A 148 4.43 1.34 -8.12
CA ASN A 148 3.10 0.81 -7.82
C ASN A 148 2.72 -0.39 -8.70
N GLY A 149 3.07 -0.35 -9.99
CA GLY A 149 2.65 -1.41 -10.90
C GLY A 149 3.43 -1.48 -12.22
N GLY A 150 4.60 -0.86 -12.29
CA GLY A 150 5.40 -0.76 -13.51
C GLY A 150 5.12 0.50 -14.34
N GLY A 151 3.97 1.14 -14.18
CA GLY A 151 3.60 2.41 -14.81
C GLY A 151 3.81 2.42 -16.33
N TYR A 152 4.51 3.41 -16.83
CA TYR A 152 4.85 3.53 -18.26
C TYR A 152 5.67 2.35 -18.80
N TYR A 153 6.47 1.71 -17.93
CA TYR A 153 7.35 0.58 -18.28
C TYR A 153 6.76 -0.79 -17.96
N HIS A 154 5.44 -0.87 -17.76
CA HIS A 154 4.77 -2.12 -17.36
C HIS A 154 5.06 -3.29 -18.29
N TYR A 155 5.13 -3.05 -19.60
CA TYR A 155 5.37 -4.08 -20.60
C TYR A 155 6.86 -4.27 -20.94
N SER A 156 7.77 -3.57 -20.27
CA SER A 156 9.20 -3.78 -20.46
C SER A 156 9.65 -5.13 -19.92
N TYR A 157 10.54 -5.79 -20.66
CA TYR A 157 11.10 -7.08 -20.26
C TYR A 157 11.98 -7.02 -19.01
N SER A 158 12.54 -5.86 -18.70
CA SER A 158 13.51 -5.67 -17.62
C SER A 158 12.91 -5.13 -16.32
N VAL A 159 11.64 -4.75 -16.31
CA VAL A 159 11.00 -4.05 -15.20
C VAL A 159 10.09 -4.97 -14.39
N VAL A 160 10.19 -4.86 -13.06
CA VAL A 160 9.27 -5.52 -12.13
C VAL A 160 7.96 -4.75 -12.09
N ARG A 161 6.86 -5.43 -12.29
CA ARG A 161 5.50 -4.85 -12.33
C ARG A 161 4.95 -4.65 -10.92
N GLY A 162 5.50 -3.66 -10.22
CA GLY A 162 5.15 -3.36 -8.83
C GLY A 162 6.19 -3.86 -7.82
N CYS A 163 6.59 -3.00 -6.89
CA CYS A 163 7.54 -3.35 -5.84
C CYS A 163 6.91 -4.26 -4.77
N ASP A 164 5.59 -4.34 -4.71
CA ASP A 164 4.81 -5.23 -3.85
C ASP A 164 5.06 -6.72 -4.11
N ARG A 165 5.59 -7.05 -5.30
CA ARG A 165 6.04 -8.42 -5.62
C ARG A 165 7.32 -8.83 -4.87
N ILE A 166 8.08 -7.87 -4.38
CA ILE A 166 9.38 -8.10 -3.74
C ILE A 166 9.31 -7.81 -2.24
N VAL A 167 8.68 -6.71 -1.84
CA VAL A 167 8.55 -6.26 -0.45
C VAL A 167 7.10 -5.89 -0.13
N PRO A 168 6.62 -6.11 1.10
CA PRO A 168 5.27 -5.70 1.48
C PRO A 168 5.19 -4.16 1.48
N VAL A 169 4.13 -3.61 0.88
CA VAL A 169 3.89 -2.16 0.78
C VAL A 169 2.78 -1.75 1.72
N ASP A 170 3.02 -0.70 2.51
CA ASP A 170 2.06 -0.13 3.45
C ASP A 170 1.20 0.96 2.84
N ILE A 171 1.81 1.85 2.05
CA ILE A 171 1.15 3.00 1.42
C ILE A 171 1.60 3.11 -0.03
N TYR A 172 0.64 3.39 -0.91
CA TYR A 172 0.87 3.67 -2.32
C TYR A 172 0.62 5.15 -2.60
N VAL A 173 1.58 5.80 -3.24
CA VAL A 173 1.47 7.21 -3.67
C VAL A 173 1.37 7.23 -5.18
N PRO A 174 0.22 7.59 -5.77
CA PRO A 174 0.05 7.64 -7.22
C PRO A 174 0.66 8.90 -7.82
N GLY A 175 1.06 8.82 -9.09
CA GLY A 175 1.60 9.92 -9.88
C GLY A 175 2.80 9.49 -10.72
N CYS A 176 3.23 10.34 -11.67
CA CYS A 176 4.40 10.05 -12.51
C CYS A 176 5.13 11.33 -12.92
N PRO A 177 6.00 11.86 -12.08
CA PRO A 177 6.17 11.61 -10.65
C PRO A 177 5.00 12.16 -9.83
N PRO A 178 4.72 11.65 -8.63
CA PRO A 178 3.80 12.31 -7.70
C PRO A 178 4.41 13.63 -7.21
N THR A 179 3.58 14.63 -6.96
CA THR A 179 4.03 15.89 -6.38
C THR A 179 4.57 15.69 -4.95
N SER A 180 5.41 16.61 -4.50
CA SER A 180 5.95 16.57 -3.13
C SER A 180 4.83 16.61 -2.09
N GLU A 181 3.74 17.34 -2.34
CA GLU A 181 2.56 17.35 -1.47
C GLU A 181 1.87 15.99 -1.41
N ALA A 182 1.79 15.28 -2.54
CA ALA A 182 1.22 13.93 -2.59
C ALA A 182 2.06 12.93 -1.77
N LEU A 183 3.39 13.06 -1.81
CA LEU A 183 4.28 12.26 -0.98
C LEU A 183 4.09 12.57 0.50
N LEU A 184 4.06 13.84 0.89
CA LEU A 184 3.80 14.28 2.27
C LEU A 184 2.45 13.76 2.76
N TYR A 185 1.41 13.81 1.93
CA TYR A 185 0.12 13.24 2.26
C TYR A 185 0.21 11.72 2.50
N GLY A 186 0.96 11.00 1.67
CA GLY A 186 1.24 9.57 1.86
C GLY A 186 1.92 9.28 3.20
N ILE A 187 2.88 10.11 3.59
CA ILE A 187 3.55 10.01 4.89
C ILE A 187 2.57 10.27 6.03
N PHE A 188 1.70 11.27 5.93
CA PHE A 188 0.66 11.51 6.94
C PHE A 188 -0.33 10.34 7.07
N GLN A 189 -0.64 9.64 5.99
CA GLN A 189 -1.45 8.43 6.06
C GLN A 189 -0.70 7.29 6.76
N LEU A 190 0.61 7.18 6.52
CA LEU A 190 1.43 6.22 7.25
C LEU A 190 1.49 6.54 8.74
N GLN A 191 1.65 7.80 9.13
CA GLN A 191 1.59 8.23 10.54
C GLN A 191 0.27 7.84 11.20
N LYS A 192 -0.87 8.01 10.51
CA LYS A 192 -2.17 7.56 11.01
C LYS A 192 -2.23 6.03 11.18
N LYS A 193 -1.59 5.27 10.27
CA LYS A 193 -1.48 3.81 10.39
C LYS A 193 -0.65 3.42 11.61
N MET A 194 0.50 4.07 11.82
CA MET A 194 1.39 3.84 12.96
C MET A 194 0.69 4.14 14.30
N ARG A 195 -0.06 5.23 14.38
CA ARG A 195 -0.80 5.64 15.59
C ARG A 195 -1.85 4.62 16.02
N ARG A 196 -2.40 3.85 15.09
CA ARG A 196 -3.42 2.82 15.37
C ARG A 196 -2.85 1.46 15.78
N THR A 197 -1.54 1.30 15.74
CA THR A 197 -0.88 0.03 16.04
C THR A 197 -0.98 -0.30 17.54
N LYS A 198 -1.38 -1.54 17.87
CA LYS A 198 -1.60 -2.00 19.25
C LYS A 198 -0.84 -3.31 19.48
N ILE A 199 0.48 -3.24 19.41
CA ILE A 199 1.35 -4.44 19.47
C ILE A 199 1.32 -5.08 20.85
N THR A 200 1.49 -4.30 21.93
CA THR A 200 1.59 -4.86 23.29
C THR A 200 0.24 -5.36 23.77
N GLN A 201 -0.85 -4.65 23.45
CA GLN A 201 -2.18 -5.08 23.79
C GLN A 201 -2.59 -6.38 23.08
N LEU A 202 -2.27 -6.51 21.78
CA LEU A 202 -2.52 -7.73 21.02
C LEU A 202 -1.67 -8.91 21.51
N TRP A 203 -0.44 -8.67 21.92
CA TRP A 203 0.43 -9.68 22.50
C TRP A 203 -0.16 -10.20 23.83
N TYR A 204 -0.65 -9.34 24.68
CA TYR A 204 -1.25 -9.73 25.96
C TYR A 204 -2.52 -10.54 25.83
N ARG A 205 -3.30 -10.32 24.74
CA ARG A 205 -4.55 -11.05 24.47
C ARG A 205 -4.38 -12.38 23.75
N LYS A 206 -3.16 -12.75 23.33
CA LYS A 206 -2.86 -14.07 22.79
C LYS A 206 -2.94 -15.09 23.89
#